data_b13ed1746774c1b8ad660338ba1263d0
#
_entry.id   b13ed1746774c1b8ad660338ba1263d0
#
_cell.length_a   1.000
_cell.length_b   1.000
_cell.length_c   1.000
_cell.angle_alpha   90.00
_cell.angle_beta   90.00
_cell.angle_gamma   90.00
#
_symmetry.space_group_name_H-M   'P 1'
#
loop_
_entity.id
_entity.type
_entity.pdbx_description
1 polymer ?
#
loop_
_entity_poly.entity_id
_entity_poly.type
_entity_poly.pdbx_seq_one_letter_code
_entity_poly.pdbx_strand_id
1 'polypeptide(L)'
;VSLVTGANRAESAPIPESSPRGQEALLAQFAASKRPGAIARAYLESVRAELAERHFGGASGGEIVTAMTTAMDDLLRALFYYADAEHGRRFTKLNQTIAVVARGGYGRGELNPQSDVDLLFLHDYKRGPYAEVVTEIILHALWDAGLTVGYGVRTAKECVRLANEDLKEKTAILDTRFLCGDEKLYSDLDKLLIADVLNRNQDKFFAAKLEESRKRHAQYGDSIYLLEPQIKEGEGGLRDLHTAMWLAKVKYKVHSLEELVQKAVITEPEAAEVIEARDFLWRVRNSLHFLTGRHFDQITFEMQERIEPMLGFKPADGQAAGSALMRAYYQHASTVHRFAEGLIARVTENSPGGRFFRRTPTRTIRPGVIVQRNLLSIAEPDFFKRDPLNLITIYADCQAQNVSLSGSAYQLVRDNLELIDDDMRKDPRVAAALMKILSAPRRVAETLEAMHLSGVLGAIIPEFGNLYARVLHDLYHIYTVDRHSLVAVREVERLRKGEFKGSTPLLTEVVREFDQLPLVFLALLLHDIGKGHGHDHHERGASLTAEVSQRLGLNSEEIDLVVFLVRNHLMMSQIAQKGDLDDHTTVEEFARTVGSIDRLKALYLLTYA
;
A
#
# COMPACT_ATOMS: atom_id res chain seq x y z
N VAL A 1 28.78 -11.07 -21.25
CA VAL A 1 27.96 -12.20 -20.80
C VAL A 1 26.53 -11.81 -21.08
N SER A 2 25.91 -12.52 -22.01
CA SER A 2 24.59 -12.27 -22.60
C SER A 2 23.49 -12.38 -21.52
N LEU A 3 22.68 -11.33 -21.32
CA LEU A 3 21.49 -11.27 -20.46
C LEU A 3 20.20 -11.73 -21.17
N VAL A 4 20.34 -12.55 -22.20
CA VAL A 4 19.20 -12.99 -23.08
C VAL A 4 18.82 -14.44 -22.79
N THR A 5 18.85 -14.94 -21.59
CA THR A 5 18.21 -16.23 -21.29
C THR A 5 17.82 -16.30 -19.82
N GLY A 6 16.62 -15.87 -19.52
CA GLY A 6 16.04 -15.95 -18.18
C GLY A 6 14.55 -15.63 -18.14
N ALA A 7 13.79 -15.96 -19.20
CA ALA A 7 12.35 -16.11 -19.04
C ALA A 7 12.12 -17.42 -18.28
N ASN A 8 12.16 -17.36 -16.96
CA ASN A 8 11.65 -18.45 -16.14
C ASN A 8 10.16 -18.64 -16.46
N ARG A 9 9.88 -19.73 -17.15
CA ARG A 9 8.56 -20.36 -17.13
C ARG A 9 8.29 -20.70 -15.65
N ALA A 10 7.54 -19.83 -14.96
CA ALA A 10 6.67 -20.35 -13.94
C ALA A 10 5.89 -21.47 -14.62
N GLU A 11 5.91 -22.68 -14.09
CA GLU A 11 5.07 -23.77 -14.55
C GLU A 11 3.62 -23.35 -14.35
N SER A 12 3.09 -22.62 -15.35
CA SER A 12 1.68 -22.36 -15.48
C SER A 12 1.02 -23.71 -15.75
N ALA A 13 0.05 -24.08 -14.93
CA ALA A 13 -0.84 -25.19 -15.21
C ALA A 13 -1.26 -25.13 -16.70
N PRO A 14 -1.29 -26.26 -17.43
CA PRO A 14 -1.55 -26.26 -18.85
C PRO A 14 -2.92 -25.61 -19.11
N ILE A 15 -2.92 -24.52 -19.89
CA ILE A 15 -4.14 -23.94 -20.45
C ILE A 15 -4.76 -25.03 -21.30
N PRO A 16 -6.05 -25.38 -21.14
CA PRO A 16 -6.67 -26.43 -21.96
C PRO A 16 -6.57 -26.04 -23.44
N GLU A 17 -6.01 -26.93 -24.23
CA GLU A 17 -5.83 -26.86 -25.70
C GLU A 17 -7.16 -26.95 -26.45
N SER A 18 -8.17 -26.16 -26.13
CA SER A 18 -9.43 -26.22 -26.88
C SER A 18 -10.11 -24.87 -26.99
N SER A 19 -9.50 -23.97 -27.76
CA SER A 19 -10.27 -22.86 -28.35
C SER A 19 -9.49 -22.28 -29.54
N PRO A 20 -10.13 -21.89 -30.66
CA PRO A 20 -9.46 -21.22 -31.78
C PRO A 20 -9.15 -19.75 -31.48
N ARG A 21 -8.47 -19.49 -30.35
CA ARG A 21 -8.26 -18.18 -29.76
C ARG A 21 -6.80 -17.71 -29.74
N GLY A 22 -5.87 -18.50 -30.21
CA GLY A 22 -4.46 -18.12 -30.28
C GLY A 22 -4.18 -17.12 -31.40
N GLN A 23 -2.97 -16.59 -31.41
CA GLN A 23 -2.45 -15.64 -32.41
C GLN A 23 -2.79 -16.03 -33.86
N GLU A 24 -2.65 -17.31 -34.23
CA GLU A 24 -2.92 -17.81 -35.59
C GLU A 24 -4.41 -17.69 -36.00
N ALA A 25 -5.31 -18.02 -35.09
CA ALA A 25 -6.75 -17.89 -35.32
C ALA A 25 -7.18 -16.42 -35.51
N LEU A 26 -6.64 -15.52 -34.70
CA LEU A 26 -6.86 -14.07 -34.86
C LEU A 26 -6.34 -13.56 -36.20
N LEU A 27 -5.13 -13.96 -36.58
CA LEU A 27 -4.53 -13.58 -37.86
C LEU A 27 -5.38 -14.04 -39.06
N ALA A 28 -5.89 -15.27 -39.03
CA ALA A 28 -6.79 -15.79 -40.05
C ALA A 28 -8.10 -14.96 -40.13
N GLN A 29 -8.68 -14.58 -39.00
CA GLN A 29 -9.89 -13.74 -38.94
C GLN A 29 -9.63 -12.34 -39.49
N PHE A 30 -8.49 -11.71 -39.17
CA PHE A 30 -8.11 -10.40 -39.69
C PHE A 30 -7.97 -10.43 -41.23
N ALA A 31 -7.30 -11.47 -41.75
CA ALA A 31 -7.12 -11.64 -43.19
C ALA A 31 -8.45 -11.82 -43.94
N ALA A 32 -9.41 -12.52 -43.33
CA ALA A 32 -10.71 -12.83 -43.95
C ALA A 32 -11.67 -11.61 -43.95
N SER A 33 -11.70 -10.83 -42.89
CA SER A 33 -12.78 -9.84 -42.65
C SER A 33 -12.40 -8.42 -43.02
N LYS A 34 -11.13 -8.06 -43.09
CA LYS A 34 -10.60 -6.70 -43.27
C LYS A 34 -11.12 -5.66 -42.27
N ARG A 35 -11.63 -6.12 -41.10
CA ARG A 35 -12.13 -5.31 -40.01
C ARG A 35 -11.44 -5.66 -38.68
N PRO A 36 -10.12 -5.41 -38.56
CA PRO A 36 -9.33 -5.87 -37.40
C PRO A 36 -9.85 -5.32 -36.09
N GLY A 37 -10.35 -4.08 -36.05
CA GLY A 37 -10.87 -3.49 -34.81
C GLY A 37 -12.14 -4.17 -34.27
N ALA A 38 -13.08 -4.55 -35.13
CA ALA A 38 -14.29 -5.27 -34.72
C ALA A 38 -13.95 -6.68 -34.20
N ILE A 39 -13.02 -7.37 -34.82
CA ILE A 39 -12.55 -8.70 -34.39
C ILE A 39 -11.80 -8.56 -33.05
N ALA A 40 -10.91 -7.57 -32.90
CA ALA A 40 -10.20 -7.30 -31.66
C ALA A 40 -11.16 -7.02 -30.49
N ARG A 41 -12.21 -6.24 -30.74
CA ARG A 41 -13.26 -5.98 -29.73
C ARG A 41 -13.95 -7.26 -29.30
N ALA A 42 -14.48 -8.04 -30.24
CA ALA A 42 -15.19 -9.29 -29.94
C ALA A 42 -14.29 -10.30 -29.20
N TYR A 43 -13.02 -10.37 -29.59
CA TYR A 43 -12.03 -11.20 -28.91
C TYR A 43 -11.83 -10.78 -27.45
N LEU A 44 -11.59 -9.49 -27.21
CA LEU A 44 -11.36 -8.97 -25.84
C LEU A 44 -12.60 -9.07 -24.96
N GLU A 45 -13.80 -8.88 -25.50
CA GLU A 45 -15.07 -9.10 -24.78
C GLU A 45 -15.19 -10.55 -24.35
N SER A 46 -14.90 -11.50 -25.24
CA SER A 46 -14.93 -12.94 -24.94
C SER A 46 -13.88 -13.32 -23.88
N VAL A 47 -12.65 -12.80 -24.00
CA VAL A 47 -11.59 -13.02 -23.01
C VAL A 47 -11.99 -12.48 -21.64
N ARG A 48 -12.48 -11.24 -21.59
CA ARG A 48 -12.90 -10.62 -20.32
C ARG A 48 -14.05 -11.38 -19.66
N ALA A 49 -15.02 -11.88 -20.44
CA ALA A 49 -16.12 -12.69 -19.91
C ALA A 49 -15.60 -13.99 -19.27
N GLU A 50 -14.73 -14.72 -19.96
CA GLU A 50 -14.11 -15.94 -19.43
C GLU A 50 -13.27 -15.67 -18.18
N LEU A 51 -12.46 -14.60 -18.21
CA LEU A 51 -11.64 -14.24 -17.07
C LEU A 51 -12.47 -13.80 -15.87
N ALA A 52 -13.64 -13.16 -16.08
CA ALA A 52 -14.57 -12.83 -15.01
C ALA A 52 -15.14 -14.09 -14.34
N GLU A 53 -15.55 -15.09 -15.12
CA GLU A 53 -16.02 -16.38 -14.58
C GLU A 53 -14.92 -17.07 -13.76
N ARG A 54 -13.70 -17.13 -14.28
CA ARG A 54 -12.56 -17.72 -13.55
C ARG A 54 -12.24 -16.94 -12.28
N HIS A 55 -12.26 -15.60 -12.33
CA HIS A 55 -11.98 -14.73 -11.21
C HIS A 55 -12.96 -14.94 -10.04
N PHE A 56 -14.26 -14.87 -10.33
CA PHE A 56 -15.30 -15.10 -9.33
C PHE A 56 -15.45 -16.59 -8.95
N GLY A 57 -14.91 -17.50 -9.77
CA GLY A 57 -14.73 -18.91 -9.45
C GLY A 57 -13.55 -19.21 -8.51
N GLY A 58 -12.78 -18.19 -8.10
CA GLY A 58 -11.70 -18.33 -7.12
C GLY A 58 -10.28 -18.33 -7.66
N ALA A 59 -10.07 -18.00 -8.94
CA ALA A 59 -8.72 -17.82 -9.49
C ALA A 59 -7.98 -16.69 -8.76
N SER A 60 -6.66 -16.83 -8.63
CA SER A 60 -5.80 -15.83 -8.03
C SER A 60 -5.75 -14.54 -8.84
N GLY A 61 -5.35 -13.43 -8.20
CA GLY A 61 -5.16 -12.15 -8.86
C GLY A 61 -4.14 -12.23 -9.99
N GLY A 62 -3.03 -12.92 -9.73
CA GLY A 62 -1.93 -13.12 -10.67
C GLY A 62 -2.30 -13.97 -11.88
N GLU A 63 -3.10 -15.04 -11.70
CA GLU A 63 -3.60 -15.84 -12.82
C GLU A 63 -4.43 -15.01 -13.81
N ILE A 64 -5.31 -14.15 -13.31
CA ILE A 64 -6.15 -13.28 -14.15
C ILE A 64 -5.30 -12.24 -14.89
N VAL A 65 -4.38 -11.60 -14.19
CA VAL A 65 -3.49 -10.56 -14.74
C VAL A 65 -2.56 -11.17 -15.81
N THR A 66 -2.01 -12.35 -15.56
CA THR A 66 -1.17 -13.09 -16.52
C THR A 66 -1.97 -13.52 -17.76
N ALA A 67 -3.16 -14.06 -17.55
CA ALA A 67 -4.02 -14.51 -18.67
C ALA A 67 -4.48 -13.32 -19.54
N MET A 68 -4.83 -12.18 -18.93
CA MET A 68 -5.16 -10.96 -19.67
C MET A 68 -3.96 -10.43 -20.46
N THR A 69 -2.75 -10.47 -19.87
CA THR A 69 -1.51 -10.09 -20.53
C THR A 69 -1.24 -11.00 -21.74
N THR A 70 -1.36 -12.32 -21.57
CA THR A 70 -1.17 -13.29 -22.66
C THR A 70 -2.15 -13.08 -23.81
N ALA A 71 -3.42 -12.84 -23.48
CA ALA A 71 -4.44 -12.57 -24.50
C ALA A 71 -4.14 -11.26 -25.28
N MET A 72 -3.65 -10.24 -24.60
CA MET A 72 -3.22 -8.99 -25.25
C MET A 72 -1.98 -9.20 -26.12
N ASP A 73 -1.03 -10.02 -25.69
CA ASP A 73 0.16 -10.39 -26.48
C ASP A 73 -0.25 -11.08 -27.79
N ASP A 74 -1.16 -12.04 -27.72
CA ASP A 74 -1.67 -12.76 -28.91
C ASP A 74 -2.37 -11.80 -29.87
N LEU A 75 -3.20 -10.90 -29.37
CA LEU A 75 -3.87 -9.87 -30.16
C LEU A 75 -2.86 -8.97 -30.87
N LEU A 76 -1.88 -8.43 -30.14
CA LEU A 76 -0.89 -7.50 -30.69
C LEU A 76 0.04 -8.16 -31.70
N ARG A 77 0.46 -9.41 -31.44
CA ARG A 77 1.25 -10.19 -32.41
C ARG A 77 0.46 -10.45 -33.69
N ALA A 78 -0.80 -10.85 -33.58
CA ALA A 78 -1.67 -11.06 -34.74
C ALA A 78 -1.90 -9.74 -35.53
N LEU A 79 -2.13 -8.61 -34.85
CA LEU A 79 -2.26 -7.30 -35.47
C LEU A 79 -0.97 -6.88 -36.18
N PHE A 80 0.19 -7.14 -35.57
CA PHE A 80 1.48 -6.82 -36.18
C PHE A 80 1.69 -7.62 -37.50
N TYR A 81 1.48 -8.92 -37.50
CA TYR A 81 1.65 -9.73 -38.71
C TYR A 81 0.61 -9.39 -39.78
N TYR A 82 -0.61 -9.05 -39.39
CA TYR A 82 -1.61 -8.54 -40.31
C TYR A 82 -1.17 -7.21 -40.95
N ALA A 83 -0.66 -6.28 -40.15
CA ALA A 83 -0.18 -4.99 -40.63
C ALA A 83 1.05 -5.09 -41.54
N ASP A 84 1.99 -5.99 -41.22
CA ASP A 84 3.15 -6.31 -42.07
C ASP A 84 2.70 -6.86 -43.44
N ALA A 85 1.73 -7.80 -43.45
CA ALA A 85 1.18 -8.36 -44.67
C ALA A 85 0.41 -7.30 -45.50
N GLU A 86 -0.37 -6.42 -44.88
CA GLU A 86 -1.09 -5.35 -45.58
C GLU A 86 -0.12 -4.32 -46.18
N HIS A 87 0.96 -3.97 -45.44
CA HIS A 87 2.00 -3.13 -46.03
C HIS A 87 2.67 -3.79 -47.23
N GLY A 88 3.05 -5.08 -47.14
CA GLY A 88 3.69 -5.81 -48.23
C GLY A 88 2.83 -5.96 -49.47
N ARG A 89 1.49 -5.88 -49.35
CA ARG A 89 0.55 -5.86 -50.52
C ARG A 89 0.54 -4.54 -51.26
N ARG A 90 0.85 -3.42 -50.56
CA ARG A 90 0.72 -2.06 -51.09
C ARG A 90 2.03 -1.45 -51.51
N PHE A 91 3.12 -1.86 -50.85
CA PHE A 91 4.43 -1.22 -50.99
C PHE A 91 5.55 -2.24 -51.14
N THR A 92 6.59 -1.89 -51.88
CA THR A 92 7.82 -2.70 -51.92
C THR A 92 8.47 -2.68 -50.54
N LYS A 93 8.85 -3.84 -50.02
CA LYS A 93 9.52 -3.97 -48.72
C LYS A 93 10.91 -3.36 -48.83
N LEU A 94 11.10 -2.18 -48.23
CA LEU A 94 12.39 -1.54 -48.02
C LEU A 94 13.06 -2.18 -46.79
N ASN A 95 14.38 -2.00 -46.63
CA ASN A 95 15.13 -2.46 -45.44
C ASN A 95 14.78 -1.60 -44.20
N GLN A 96 13.53 -1.50 -43.85
CA GLN A 96 13.03 -0.83 -42.68
C GLN A 96 12.56 -1.87 -41.66
N THR A 97 12.93 -1.67 -40.41
CA THR A 97 12.56 -2.56 -39.30
C THR A 97 11.82 -1.82 -38.21
N ILE A 98 10.94 -2.51 -37.53
CA ILE A 98 10.19 -2.01 -36.40
C ILE A 98 10.10 -3.13 -35.34
N ALA A 99 10.14 -2.74 -34.07
CA ALA A 99 9.81 -3.62 -32.95
C ALA A 99 8.65 -3.02 -32.15
N VAL A 100 7.70 -3.85 -31.76
CA VAL A 100 6.62 -3.50 -30.85
C VAL A 100 7.02 -3.97 -29.46
N VAL A 101 6.97 -3.06 -28.50
CA VAL A 101 7.44 -3.24 -27.13
C VAL A 101 6.34 -2.81 -26.16
N ALA A 102 6.00 -3.66 -25.20
CA ALA A 102 5.12 -3.35 -24.10
C ALA A 102 5.86 -2.49 -23.06
N ARG A 103 5.15 -1.53 -22.45
CA ARG A 103 5.68 -0.61 -21.43
C ARG A 103 4.80 -0.62 -20.17
N GLY A 104 5.34 -0.07 -19.08
CA GLY A 104 4.60 0.15 -17.84
C GLY A 104 3.97 -1.14 -17.27
N GLY A 105 2.72 -1.10 -16.85
CA GLY A 105 2.00 -2.28 -16.33
C GLY A 105 1.96 -3.43 -17.31
N TYR A 106 1.72 -3.14 -18.58
CA TYR A 106 1.73 -4.15 -19.63
C TYR A 106 3.14 -4.72 -19.89
N GLY A 107 4.16 -3.88 -19.80
CA GLY A 107 5.57 -4.30 -19.88
C GLY A 107 5.99 -5.23 -18.74
N ARG A 108 5.47 -5.02 -17.52
CA ARG A 108 5.69 -5.92 -16.39
C ARG A 108 4.91 -7.24 -16.46
N GLY A 109 4.00 -7.38 -17.42
CA GLY A 109 3.09 -8.53 -17.46
C GLY A 109 1.92 -8.42 -16.48
N GLU A 110 1.59 -7.20 -16.04
CA GLU A 110 0.61 -6.90 -14.99
C GLU A 110 -0.62 -6.17 -15.56
N LEU A 111 -1.26 -6.74 -16.59
CA LEU A 111 -2.41 -6.12 -17.24
C LEU A 111 -3.71 -6.55 -16.57
N ASN A 112 -4.31 -5.67 -15.77
CA ASN A 112 -5.66 -5.91 -15.24
C ASN A 112 -6.72 -5.72 -16.35
N PRO A 113 -7.94 -6.27 -16.21
CA PRO A 113 -8.94 -6.40 -17.29
C PRO A 113 -9.32 -5.12 -18.05
N GLN A 114 -9.30 -3.96 -17.38
CA GLN A 114 -9.65 -2.65 -17.96
C GLN A 114 -8.49 -1.65 -17.85
N SER A 115 -7.25 -2.11 -17.72
CA SER A 115 -6.07 -1.24 -17.70
C SER A 115 -5.76 -0.70 -19.10
N ASP A 116 -5.14 0.49 -19.11
CA ASP A 116 -4.57 1.07 -20.31
C ASP A 116 -3.43 0.19 -20.86
N VAL A 117 -3.24 0.24 -22.17
CA VAL A 117 -2.19 -0.50 -22.87
C VAL A 117 -1.12 0.46 -23.33
N ASP A 118 0.07 0.36 -22.75
CA ASP A 118 1.21 1.22 -23.10
C ASP A 118 2.15 0.51 -24.07
N LEU A 119 2.38 1.11 -25.25
CA LEU A 119 3.19 0.57 -26.32
C LEU A 119 4.33 1.50 -26.72
N LEU A 120 5.43 0.90 -27.14
CA LEU A 120 6.54 1.59 -27.80
C LEU A 120 6.82 0.89 -29.14
N PHE A 121 6.73 1.66 -30.20
CA PHE A 121 7.13 1.26 -31.55
C PHE A 121 8.55 1.75 -31.77
N LEU A 122 9.51 0.82 -31.68
CA LEU A 122 10.91 1.11 -31.93
C LEU A 122 11.19 1.00 -33.44
N HIS A 123 11.87 1.98 -33.98
CA HIS A 123 12.34 1.95 -35.35
C HIS A 123 13.83 2.30 -35.40
N ASP A 124 14.45 2.03 -36.54
CA ASP A 124 15.85 2.38 -36.81
C ASP A 124 16.05 3.90 -37.00
N TYR A 125 17.08 4.31 -37.67
CA TYR A 125 17.52 5.70 -37.76
C TYR A 125 16.49 6.71 -38.30
N LYS A 126 15.58 6.30 -39.19
CA LYS A 126 14.56 7.17 -39.81
C LYS A 126 13.19 6.55 -39.72
N ARG A 127 12.21 7.33 -39.23
CA ARG A 127 10.80 6.95 -39.33
C ARG A 127 10.41 6.91 -40.81
N GLY A 128 10.21 5.72 -41.32
CA GLY A 128 9.85 5.51 -42.71
C GLY A 128 8.41 5.07 -42.89
N PRO A 129 7.90 5.01 -44.14
CA PRO A 129 6.52 4.63 -44.43
C PRO A 129 6.10 3.30 -43.81
N TYR A 130 7.01 2.34 -43.69
CA TYR A 130 6.73 1.04 -43.06
C TYR A 130 6.34 1.19 -41.58
N ALA A 131 7.15 1.90 -40.80
CA ALA A 131 6.87 2.10 -39.38
C ALA A 131 5.57 2.91 -39.17
N GLU A 132 5.28 3.88 -40.05
CA GLU A 132 4.04 4.66 -39.99
C GLU A 132 2.81 3.80 -40.26
N VAL A 133 2.79 3.04 -41.35
CA VAL A 133 1.65 2.23 -41.75
C VAL A 133 1.38 1.11 -40.72
N VAL A 134 2.42 0.40 -40.27
CA VAL A 134 2.25 -0.67 -39.26
C VAL A 134 1.72 -0.09 -37.94
N THR A 135 2.27 1.01 -37.47
CA THR A 135 1.80 1.69 -36.25
C THR A 135 0.35 2.13 -36.39
N GLU A 136 -0.01 2.76 -37.50
CA GLU A 136 -1.36 3.26 -37.77
C GLU A 136 -2.40 2.12 -37.77
N ILE A 137 -2.13 1.04 -38.48
CA ILE A 137 -3.04 -0.12 -38.53
C ILE A 137 -3.27 -0.72 -37.13
N ILE A 138 -2.21 -0.89 -36.34
CA ILE A 138 -2.32 -1.44 -34.99
C ILE A 138 -3.11 -0.49 -34.09
N LEU A 139 -2.78 0.81 -34.07
CA LEU A 139 -3.44 1.78 -33.20
C LEU A 139 -4.93 1.94 -33.53
N HIS A 140 -5.27 2.03 -34.83
CA HIS A 140 -6.67 2.12 -35.26
C HIS A 140 -7.46 0.88 -34.82
N ALA A 141 -6.88 -0.33 -34.96
CA ALA A 141 -7.55 -1.56 -34.52
C ALA A 141 -7.80 -1.59 -33.01
N LEU A 142 -6.83 -1.09 -32.20
CA LEU A 142 -6.96 -1.03 -30.74
C LEU A 142 -7.98 0.04 -30.30
N TRP A 143 -7.98 1.22 -30.93
CA TRP A 143 -8.98 2.27 -30.65
C TRP A 143 -10.39 1.84 -31.04
N ASP A 144 -10.54 1.20 -32.22
CA ASP A 144 -11.81 0.63 -32.66
C ASP A 144 -12.29 -0.49 -31.71
N ALA A 145 -11.37 -1.20 -31.07
CA ALA A 145 -11.69 -2.18 -30.02
C ALA A 145 -12.08 -1.53 -28.68
N GLY A 146 -12.01 -0.20 -28.56
CA GLY A 146 -12.39 0.55 -27.36
C GLY A 146 -11.29 0.59 -26.29
N LEU A 147 -10.03 0.34 -26.66
CA LEU A 147 -8.91 0.40 -25.72
C LEU A 147 -8.35 1.82 -25.59
N THR A 148 -7.98 2.19 -24.37
CA THR A 148 -7.11 3.35 -24.11
C THR A 148 -5.66 2.91 -24.33
N VAL A 149 -4.98 3.56 -25.28
CA VAL A 149 -3.62 3.19 -25.67
C VAL A 149 -2.69 4.39 -25.48
N GLY A 150 -1.73 4.23 -24.57
CA GLY A 150 -0.55 5.09 -24.52
C GLY A 150 0.50 4.59 -25.51
N TYR A 151 1.06 5.47 -26.35
CA TYR A 151 2.06 5.01 -27.30
C TYR A 151 3.18 6.01 -27.57
N GLY A 152 4.31 5.48 -27.99
CA GLY A 152 5.45 6.25 -28.52
C GLY A 152 6.01 5.58 -29.77
N VAL A 153 6.44 6.39 -30.77
CA VAL A 153 7.14 5.92 -31.98
C VAL A 153 8.51 6.56 -31.96
N ARG A 154 9.56 5.80 -31.66
CA ARG A 154 10.85 6.36 -31.29
C ARG A 154 12.02 5.46 -31.70
N THR A 155 13.18 6.05 -31.82
CA THR A 155 14.46 5.33 -31.86
C THR A 155 14.95 5.01 -30.45
N ALA A 156 15.84 4.04 -30.30
CA ALA A 156 16.44 3.73 -28.99
C ALA A 156 17.15 4.93 -28.35
N LYS A 157 17.80 5.78 -29.15
CA LYS A 157 18.47 7.00 -28.67
C LYS A 157 17.50 8.06 -28.14
N GLU A 158 16.36 8.23 -28.80
CA GLU A 158 15.29 9.13 -28.32
C GLU A 158 14.69 8.63 -27.01
N CYS A 159 14.48 7.31 -26.85
CA CYS A 159 14.02 6.72 -25.62
C CYS A 159 14.99 7.04 -24.45
N VAL A 160 16.28 6.86 -24.66
CA VAL A 160 17.31 7.16 -23.64
C VAL A 160 17.34 8.66 -23.30
N ARG A 161 17.26 9.53 -24.31
CA ARG A 161 17.23 10.98 -24.07
C ARG A 161 16.03 11.38 -23.22
N LEU A 162 14.84 10.94 -23.60
CA LEU A 162 13.61 11.25 -22.87
C LEU A 162 13.60 10.65 -21.45
N ALA A 163 14.09 9.43 -21.27
CA ALA A 163 14.21 8.82 -19.95
C ALA A 163 15.19 9.58 -19.01
N ASN A 164 16.15 10.33 -19.55
CA ASN A 164 17.03 11.16 -18.73
C ASN A 164 16.45 12.56 -18.44
N GLU A 165 15.46 13.01 -19.21
CA GLU A 165 14.79 14.32 -19.07
C GLU A 165 13.51 14.25 -18.24
N ASP A 166 12.74 13.16 -18.36
CA ASP A 166 11.42 13.01 -17.75
C ASP A 166 11.32 11.78 -16.84
N LEU A 167 10.82 11.98 -15.62
CA LEU A 167 10.71 10.95 -14.60
C LEU A 167 9.68 9.85 -14.97
N LYS A 168 8.57 10.23 -15.61
CA LYS A 168 7.52 9.29 -16.03
C LYS A 168 8.02 8.42 -17.19
N GLU A 169 8.69 9.04 -18.16
CA GLU A 169 9.32 8.30 -19.26
C GLU A 169 10.40 7.35 -18.74
N LYS A 170 11.20 7.78 -17.75
CA LYS A 170 12.20 6.92 -17.11
C LYS A 170 11.56 5.70 -16.47
N THR A 171 10.49 5.87 -15.69
CA THR A 171 9.82 4.72 -15.06
C THR A 171 9.14 3.82 -16.08
N ALA A 172 8.51 4.38 -17.11
CA ALA A 172 7.86 3.59 -18.15
C ALA A 172 8.85 2.74 -18.98
N ILE A 173 10.05 3.28 -19.25
CA ILE A 173 11.07 2.56 -20.03
C ILE A 173 11.81 1.51 -19.18
N LEU A 174 11.80 1.63 -17.84
CA LEU A 174 12.35 0.59 -16.96
C LEU A 174 11.54 -0.72 -17.01
N ASP A 175 10.27 -0.64 -17.39
CA ASP A 175 9.36 -1.77 -17.47
C ASP A 175 8.99 -2.04 -18.93
N THR A 176 9.99 -2.36 -19.75
CA THR A 176 9.80 -2.74 -21.14
C THR A 176 9.90 -4.24 -21.33
N ARG A 177 9.12 -4.77 -22.29
CA ARG A 177 9.12 -6.16 -22.70
C ARG A 177 8.90 -6.26 -24.21
N PHE A 178 9.74 -7.03 -24.90
CA PHE A 178 9.61 -7.29 -26.33
C PHE A 178 8.35 -8.09 -26.62
N LEU A 179 7.59 -7.69 -27.65
CA LEU A 179 6.39 -8.39 -28.10
C LEU A 179 6.62 -9.08 -29.47
N CYS A 180 6.98 -8.31 -30.47
CA CYS A 180 7.17 -8.81 -31.83
C CYS A 180 7.96 -7.80 -32.69
N GLY A 181 8.34 -8.21 -33.89
CA GLY A 181 9.11 -7.42 -34.85
C GLY A 181 10.61 -7.72 -34.78
N ASP A 182 11.47 -6.70 -34.94
CA ASP A 182 12.92 -6.86 -34.96
C ASP A 182 13.50 -6.84 -33.52
N GLU A 183 13.84 -8.03 -33.03
CA GLU A 183 14.42 -8.22 -31.68
C GLU A 183 15.76 -7.47 -31.50
N LYS A 184 16.50 -7.23 -32.57
CA LYS A 184 17.76 -6.51 -32.50
C LYS A 184 17.54 -5.06 -32.05
N LEU A 185 16.50 -4.39 -32.52
CA LEU A 185 16.15 -3.04 -32.08
C LEU A 185 15.90 -2.98 -30.57
N TYR A 186 15.19 -3.98 -30.04
CA TYR A 186 14.94 -4.07 -28.61
C TYR A 186 16.21 -4.38 -27.81
N SER A 187 17.05 -5.32 -28.29
CA SER A 187 18.34 -5.62 -27.65
C SER A 187 19.28 -4.39 -27.62
N ASP A 188 19.28 -3.60 -28.67
CA ASP A 188 20.07 -2.36 -28.71
C ASP A 188 19.53 -1.29 -27.77
N LEU A 189 18.20 -1.18 -27.60
CA LEU A 189 17.58 -0.35 -26.56
C LEU A 189 17.99 -0.81 -25.16
N ASP A 190 17.90 -2.11 -24.86
CA ASP A 190 18.23 -2.66 -23.53
C ASP A 190 19.68 -2.36 -23.12
N LYS A 191 20.63 -2.53 -24.06
CA LYS A 191 22.04 -2.17 -23.83
C LYS A 191 22.21 -0.69 -23.48
N LEU A 192 21.53 0.19 -24.22
CA LEU A 192 21.58 1.64 -23.98
C LEU A 192 20.92 2.01 -22.65
N LEU A 193 19.82 1.36 -22.28
CA LEU A 193 19.16 1.58 -20.98
C LEU A 193 20.09 1.24 -19.82
N ILE A 194 20.77 0.11 -19.89
CA ILE A 194 21.76 -0.28 -18.87
C ILE A 194 22.89 0.73 -18.79
N ALA A 195 23.47 1.13 -19.92
CA ALA A 195 24.63 2.00 -19.96
C ALA A 195 24.32 3.45 -19.53
N ASP A 196 23.25 4.01 -20.08
CA ASP A 196 23.00 5.45 -20.06
C ASP A 196 21.81 5.89 -19.19
N VAL A 197 20.96 4.97 -18.73
CA VAL A 197 19.80 5.30 -17.87
C VAL A 197 19.97 4.74 -16.47
N LEU A 198 20.29 3.43 -16.34
CA LEU A 198 20.40 2.77 -15.04
C LEU A 198 21.66 3.17 -14.26
N ASN A 199 22.73 3.55 -14.95
CA ASN A 199 24.03 3.88 -14.32
C ASN A 199 24.20 5.38 -14.07
N ARG A 200 23.34 6.25 -14.63
CA ARG A 200 23.48 7.71 -14.52
C ARG A 200 22.48 8.31 -13.53
N ASN A 201 22.96 9.26 -12.72
CA ASN A 201 22.14 10.11 -11.85
C ASN A 201 21.18 9.34 -10.93
N GLN A 202 21.61 8.19 -10.36
CA GLN A 202 20.77 7.35 -9.51
C GLN A 202 20.20 8.11 -8.32
N ASP A 203 21.03 8.87 -7.59
CA ASP A 203 20.58 9.62 -6.39
C ASP A 203 19.54 10.69 -6.75
N LYS A 204 19.70 11.39 -7.90
CA LYS A 204 18.70 12.34 -8.37
C LYS A 204 17.38 11.66 -8.72
N PHE A 205 17.42 10.48 -9.33
CA PHE A 205 16.25 9.68 -9.63
C PHE A 205 15.56 9.22 -8.34
N PHE A 206 16.30 8.73 -7.35
CA PHE A 206 15.76 8.29 -6.08
C PHE A 206 15.05 9.44 -5.36
N ALA A 207 15.72 10.60 -5.22
CA ALA A 207 15.13 11.78 -4.60
C ALA A 207 13.85 12.25 -5.31
N ALA A 208 13.87 12.32 -6.65
CA ALA A 208 12.71 12.72 -7.43
C ALA A 208 11.53 11.74 -7.32
N LYS A 209 11.82 10.44 -7.28
CA LYS A 209 10.78 9.40 -7.19
C LYS A 209 10.15 9.33 -5.79
N LEU A 210 10.93 9.55 -4.74
CA LEU A 210 10.42 9.64 -3.37
C LEU A 210 9.58 10.91 -3.16
N GLU A 211 9.97 12.02 -3.78
CA GLU A 211 9.17 13.25 -3.74
C GLU A 211 7.84 13.10 -4.49
N GLU A 212 7.87 12.44 -5.67
CA GLU A 212 6.63 12.09 -6.39
C GLU A 212 5.72 11.19 -5.54
N SER A 213 6.29 10.19 -4.85
CA SER A 213 5.53 9.28 -3.97
C SER A 213 4.85 10.05 -2.84
N ARG A 214 5.56 10.98 -2.18
CA ARG A 214 4.99 11.84 -1.13
C ARG A 214 3.83 12.70 -1.64
N LYS A 215 3.99 13.34 -2.81
CA LYS A 215 2.91 14.14 -3.43
C LYS A 215 1.70 13.29 -3.79
N ARG A 216 1.92 12.09 -4.28
CA ARG A 216 0.87 11.12 -4.59
C ARG A 216 0.10 10.70 -3.33
N HIS A 217 0.78 10.33 -2.24
CA HIS A 217 0.13 10.01 -0.97
C HIS A 217 -0.71 11.19 -0.47
N ALA A 218 -0.18 12.42 -0.48
CA ALA A 218 -0.95 13.62 -0.11
C ALA A 218 -2.20 13.83 -0.97
N GLN A 219 -2.19 13.41 -2.23
CA GLN A 219 -3.34 13.53 -3.15
C GLN A 219 -4.39 12.44 -2.93
N TYR A 220 -3.98 11.20 -2.68
CA TYR A 220 -4.87 10.03 -2.60
C TYR A 220 -5.16 9.58 -1.16
N GLY A 221 -4.76 10.37 -0.18
CA GLY A 221 -4.86 10.10 1.24
C GLY A 221 -3.56 9.55 1.82
N ASP A 222 -3.11 10.20 2.87
CA ASP A 222 -1.86 9.92 3.58
C ASP A 222 -2.08 8.85 4.67
N SER A 223 -2.81 7.78 4.30
CA SER A 223 -3.13 6.68 5.20
C SER A 223 -3.62 5.45 4.43
N ILE A 224 -3.16 4.29 4.86
CA ILE A 224 -3.65 2.98 4.42
C ILE A 224 -5.12 2.76 4.83
N TYR A 225 -5.55 3.37 5.96
CA TYR A 225 -6.84 3.13 6.64
C TYR A 225 -7.94 4.09 6.25
N LEU A 226 -7.94 4.55 5.01
CA LEU A 226 -9.07 5.29 4.45
C LEU A 226 -10.28 4.39 4.31
N LEU A 227 -11.48 4.94 4.54
CA LEU A 227 -12.74 4.19 4.36
C LEU A 227 -12.97 3.79 2.91
N GLU A 228 -12.59 4.63 1.98
CA GLU A 228 -12.67 4.37 0.54
C GLU A 228 -11.28 4.55 -0.10
N PRO A 229 -10.36 3.57 0.06
CA PRO A 229 -8.99 3.71 -0.43
C PRO A 229 -8.88 3.55 -1.94
N GLN A 230 -7.84 4.13 -2.51
CA GLN A 230 -7.44 3.95 -3.91
C GLN A 230 -6.38 2.83 -3.99
N ILE A 231 -6.76 1.68 -4.53
CA ILE A 231 -5.97 0.43 -4.47
C ILE A 231 -4.62 0.48 -5.19
N LYS A 232 -4.49 1.36 -6.18
CA LYS A 232 -3.27 1.50 -6.98
C LYS A 232 -2.39 2.63 -6.46
N GLU A 233 -2.95 3.83 -6.32
CA GLU A 233 -2.18 5.06 -6.06
C GLU A 233 -2.16 5.45 -4.57
N GLY A 234 -3.07 4.91 -3.73
CA GLY A 234 -3.10 5.14 -2.28
C GLY A 234 -1.87 4.58 -1.57
N GLU A 235 -1.68 4.97 -0.32
CA GLU A 235 -0.62 4.44 0.55
C GLU A 235 -0.84 2.94 0.78
N GLY A 236 0.24 2.14 0.66
CA GLY A 236 0.15 0.68 0.68
C GLY A 236 -0.44 0.05 -0.58
N GLY A 237 -0.76 0.84 -1.61
CA GLY A 237 -1.27 0.37 -2.88
C GLY A 237 -0.17 -0.17 -3.83
N LEU A 238 -0.60 -0.69 -4.98
CA LEU A 238 0.30 -1.31 -5.95
C LEU A 238 1.43 -0.37 -6.42
N ARG A 239 1.21 0.95 -6.44
CA ARG A 239 2.22 1.93 -6.86
C ARG A 239 3.40 2.03 -5.89
N ASP A 240 3.19 1.77 -4.60
CA ASP A 240 4.27 1.75 -3.61
C ASP A 240 5.22 0.59 -3.88
N LEU A 241 4.67 -0.60 -4.15
CA LEU A 241 5.46 -1.75 -4.57
C LEU A 241 6.24 -1.45 -5.86
N HIS A 242 5.58 -0.88 -6.88
CA HIS A 242 6.24 -0.51 -8.12
C HIS A 242 7.36 0.51 -7.89
N THR A 243 7.14 1.50 -7.03
CA THR A 243 8.14 2.52 -6.69
C THR A 243 9.38 1.88 -6.06
N ALA A 244 9.20 1.01 -5.06
CA ALA A 244 10.29 0.29 -4.43
C ALA A 244 11.06 -0.60 -5.43
N MET A 245 10.34 -1.30 -6.32
CA MET A 245 10.94 -2.13 -7.36
C MET A 245 11.71 -1.32 -8.40
N TRP A 246 11.23 -0.14 -8.82
CA TRP A 246 11.99 0.73 -9.74
C TRP A 246 13.30 1.22 -9.12
N LEU A 247 13.27 1.59 -7.85
CA LEU A 247 14.50 1.99 -7.14
C LEU A 247 15.46 0.81 -7.02
N ALA A 248 14.95 -0.37 -6.66
CA ALA A 248 15.76 -1.60 -6.59
C ALA A 248 16.33 -2.01 -7.95
N LYS A 249 15.55 -1.91 -9.03
CA LYS A 249 15.97 -2.17 -10.41
C LYS A 249 17.14 -1.27 -10.81
N VAL A 250 17.06 0.02 -10.50
CA VAL A 250 18.16 0.96 -10.79
C VAL A 250 19.39 0.66 -9.92
N LYS A 251 19.23 0.34 -8.64
CA LYS A 251 20.33 0.10 -7.70
C LYS A 251 21.00 -1.24 -7.92
N TYR A 252 20.21 -2.31 -7.92
CA TYR A 252 20.72 -3.68 -7.88
C TYR A 252 20.74 -4.38 -9.24
N LYS A 253 20.18 -3.75 -10.29
CA LYS A 253 20.04 -4.34 -11.63
C LYS A 253 19.27 -5.66 -11.58
N VAL A 254 18.10 -5.62 -10.98
CA VAL A 254 17.16 -6.75 -10.81
C VAL A 254 15.86 -6.49 -11.53
N HIS A 255 15.17 -7.54 -11.93
CA HIS A 255 13.90 -7.46 -12.65
C HIS A 255 12.72 -8.04 -11.85
N SER A 256 13.00 -8.82 -10.81
CA SER A 256 11.97 -9.52 -10.04
C SER A 256 12.29 -9.58 -8.55
N LEU A 257 11.30 -10.02 -7.74
CA LEU A 257 11.47 -10.26 -6.30
C LEU A 257 12.43 -11.44 -6.06
N GLU A 258 12.38 -12.45 -6.91
CA GLU A 258 13.23 -13.64 -6.84
C GLU A 258 14.71 -13.26 -7.01
N GLU A 259 15.02 -12.34 -7.93
CA GLU A 259 16.38 -11.83 -8.11
C GLU A 259 16.86 -11.02 -6.90
N LEU A 260 15.95 -10.32 -6.19
CA LEU A 260 16.27 -9.64 -4.93
C LEU A 260 16.62 -10.65 -3.82
N VAL A 261 15.90 -11.77 -3.76
CA VAL A 261 16.21 -12.89 -2.84
C VAL A 261 17.57 -13.50 -3.17
N GLN A 262 17.84 -13.82 -4.46
CA GLN A 262 19.12 -14.39 -4.91
C GLN A 262 20.31 -13.47 -4.56
N LYS A 263 20.10 -12.14 -4.59
CA LYS A 263 21.12 -11.14 -4.20
C LYS A 263 21.14 -10.86 -2.71
N ALA A 264 20.37 -11.58 -1.90
CA ALA A 264 20.24 -11.39 -0.45
C ALA A 264 19.89 -9.93 -0.06
N VAL A 265 19.13 -9.23 -0.91
CA VAL A 265 18.59 -7.91 -0.60
C VAL A 265 17.34 -8.03 0.26
N ILE A 266 16.50 -9.04 -0.02
CA ILE A 266 15.33 -9.44 0.76
C ILE A 266 15.42 -10.93 1.09
N THR A 267 14.62 -11.39 2.05
CA THR A 267 14.51 -12.80 2.41
C THR A 267 13.38 -13.49 1.65
N GLU A 268 13.41 -14.84 1.59
CA GLU A 268 12.31 -15.62 1.00
C GLU A 268 10.96 -15.35 1.69
N PRO A 269 10.85 -15.30 3.04
CA PRO A 269 9.60 -14.95 3.70
C PRO A 269 9.09 -13.55 3.33
N GLU A 270 9.96 -12.52 3.28
CA GLU A 270 9.55 -11.17 2.84
C GLU A 270 9.00 -11.18 1.42
N ALA A 271 9.62 -11.96 0.51
CA ALA A 271 9.13 -12.10 -0.85
C ALA A 271 7.76 -12.79 -0.91
N ALA A 272 7.59 -13.89 -0.15
CA ALA A 272 6.32 -14.63 -0.10
C ALA A 272 5.17 -13.75 0.43
N GLU A 273 5.38 -13.03 1.53
CA GLU A 273 4.37 -12.12 2.10
C GLU A 273 3.93 -11.03 1.11
N VAL A 274 4.87 -10.40 0.41
CA VAL A 274 4.52 -9.33 -0.53
C VAL A 274 3.89 -9.86 -1.82
N ILE A 275 4.24 -11.07 -2.25
CA ILE A 275 3.59 -11.73 -3.39
C ILE A 275 2.13 -12.02 -3.06
N GLU A 276 1.85 -12.57 -1.87
CA GLU A 276 0.48 -12.82 -1.40
C GLU A 276 -0.31 -11.51 -1.31
N ALA A 277 0.27 -10.46 -0.72
CA ALA A 277 -0.36 -9.16 -0.59
C ALA A 277 -0.65 -8.53 -1.97
N ARG A 278 0.29 -8.61 -2.91
CA ARG A 278 0.10 -8.15 -4.29
C ARG A 278 -1.01 -8.90 -5.00
N ASP A 279 -1.07 -10.23 -4.84
CA ASP A 279 -2.12 -11.07 -5.41
C ASP A 279 -3.50 -10.66 -4.90
N PHE A 280 -3.63 -10.45 -3.60
CA PHE A 280 -4.86 -9.96 -3.00
C PHE A 280 -5.28 -8.60 -3.58
N LEU A 281 -4.35 -7.63 -3.68
CA LEU A 281 -4.65 -6.33 -4.29
C LEU A 281 -5.08 -6.47 -5.75
N TRP A 282 -4.46 -7.37 -6.52
CA TRP A 282 -4.91 -7.67 -7.88
C TRP A 282 -6.31 -8.29 -7.90
N ARG A 283 -6.63 -9.22 -6.99
CA ARG A 283 -7.99 -9.79 -6.89
C ARG A 283 -9.05 -8.71 -6.66
N VAL A 284 -8.82 -7.81 -5.72
CA VAL A 284 -9.76 -6.70 -5.47
C VAL A 284 -9.84 -5.77 -6.68
N ARG A 285 -8.72 -5.42 -7.29
CA ARG A 285 -8.66 -4.56 -8.48
C ARG A 285 -9.35 -5.18 -9.69
N ASN A 286 -9.15 -6.47 -9.92
CA ASN A 286 -9.84 -7.21 -10.98
C ASN A 286 -11.35 -7.19 -10.76
N SER A 287 -11.82 -7.39 -9.51
CA SER A 287 -13.25 -7.29 -9.16
C SER A 287 -13.81 -5.90 -9.48
N LEU A 288 -13.11 -4.82 -9.12
CA LEU A 288 -13.50 -3.45 -9.47
C LEU A 288 -13.64 -3.27 -10.98
N HIS A 289 -12.66 -3.76 -11.76
CA HIS A 289 -12.66 -3.67 -13.22
C HIS A 289 -13.80 -4.48 -13.86
N PHE A 290 -14.04 -5.71 -13.39
CA PHE A 290 -15.14 -6.53 -13.92
C PHE A 290 -16.51 -5.98 -13.57
N LEU A 291 -16.71 -5.51 -12.35
CA LEU A 291 -18.01 -4.98 -11.89
C LEU A 291 -18.38 -3.65 -12.53
N THR A 292 -17.39 -2.79 -12.80
CA THR A 292 -17.63 -1.47 -13.37
C THR A 292 -17.53 -1.43 -14.91
N GLY A 293 -16.91 -2.44 -15.52
CA GLY A 293 -16.65 -2.49 -16.96
C GLY A 293 -15.67 -1.42 -17.47
N ARG A 294 -14.96 -0.74 -16.56
CA ARG A 294 -14.02 0.35 -16.88
C ARG A 294 -12.82 0.34 -15.93
N HIS A 295 -11.81 1.13 -16.26
CA HIS A 295 -10.73 1.43 -15.33
C HIS A 295 -11.28 2.17 -14.10
N PHE A 296 -11.26 1.50 -12.96
CA PHE A 296 -11.77 2.02 -11.70
C PHE A 296 -11.01 1.39 -10.53
N ASP A 297 -10.25 2.20 -9.79
CA ASP A 297 -9.32 1.76 -8.76
C ASP A 297 -9.70 2.23 -7.34
N GLN A 298 -10.91 2.81 -7.15
CA GLN A 298 -11.44 3.27 -5.87
C GLN A 298 -12.31 2.21 -5.22
N ILE A 299 -12.02 1.82 -3.99
CA ILE A 299 -12.82 0.86 -3.22
C ILE A 299 -13.91 1.64 -2.47
N THR A 300 -14.96 2.07 -3.18
CA THR A 300 -16.10 2.78 -2.57
C THR A 300 -16.92 1.86 -1.68
N PHE A 301 -17.72 2.41 -0.76
CA PHE A 301 -18.63 1.61 0.09
C PHE A 301 -19.50 0.65 -0.73
N GLU A 302 -20.09 1.12 -1.84
CA GLU A 302 -20.85 0.27 -2.74
C GLU A 302 -20.03 -0.92 -3.25
N MET A 303 -18.77 -0.68 -3.64
CA MET A 303 -17.89 -1.73 -4.14
C MET A 303 -17.46 -2.70 -3.03
N GLN A 304 -17.24 -2.22 -1.81
CA GLN A 304 -16.94 -3.06 -0.66
C GLN A 304 -18.05 -4.09 -0.41
N GLU A 305 -19.30 -3.63 -0.35
CA GLU A 305 -20.47 -4.49 -0.13
C GLU A 305 -20.66 -5.51 -1.26
N ARG A 306 -20.41 -5.11 -2.51
CA ARG A 306 -20.57 -6.00 -3.67
C ARG A 306 -19.44 -7.02 -3.80
N ILE A 307 -18.20 -6.62 -3.53
CA ILE A 307 -17.01 -7.46 -3.71
C ILE A 307 -16.86 -8.48 -2.57
N GLU A 308 -17.21 -8.10 -1.34
CA GLU A 308 -17.03 -8.93 -0.15
C GLU A 308 -17.56 -10.37 -0.33
N PRO A 309 -18.83 -10.59 -0.67
CA PRO A 309 -19.37 -11.96 -0.85
C PRO A 309 -18.79 -12.65 -2.10
N MET A 310 -18.47 -11.89 -3.16
CA MET A 310 -17.92 -12.46 -4.40
C MET A 310 -16.52 -13.03 -4.21
N LEU A 311 -15.73 -12.46 -3.30
CA LEU A 311 -14.41 -12.97 -2.95
C LEU A 311 -14.43 -13.98 -1.78
N GLY A 312 -15.63 -14.37 -1.32
CA GLY A 312 -15.83 -15.38 -0.27
C GLY A 312 -15.66 -14.87 1.16
N PHE A 313 -15.61 -13.55 1.35
CA PHE A 313 -15.60 -12.96 2.68
C PHE A 313 -16.99 -12.94 3.29
N LYS A 314 -17.05 -13.08 4.62
CA LYS A 314 -18.29 -13.00 5.39
C LYS A 314 -18.05 -12.05 6.56
N PRO A 315 -18.89 -11.01 6.73
CA PRO A 315 -18.79 -10.17 7.92
C PRO A 315 -19.12 -11.00 9.16
N ALA A 316 -18.47 -10.69 10.28
CA ALA A 316 -18.84 -11.29 11.55
C ALA A 316 -20.21 -10.75 12.02
N ASP A 317 -20.89 -11.50 12.90
CA ASP A 317 -22.19 -11.11 13.42
C ASP A 317 -22.18 -9.69 14.00
N GLY A 318 -23.09 -8.86 13.54
CA GLY A 318 -23.20 -7.46 13.94
C GLY A 318 -22.20 -6.49 13.31
N GLN A 319 -21.40 -6.93 12.35
CA GLN A 319 -20.51 -6.05 11.57
C GLN A 319 -21.20 -5.58 10.28
N ALA A 320 -20.82 -4.39 9.80
CA ALA A 320 -21.32 -3.85 8.53
C ALA A 320 -20.81 -4.67 7.34
N ALA A 321 -21.59 -4.72 6.25
CA ALA A 321 -21.17 -5.28 4.99
C ALA A 321 -19.90 -4.55 4.48
N GLY A 322 -18.99 -5.29 3.85
CA GLY A 322 -17.68 -4.77 3.41
C GLY A 322 -16.59 -4.83 4.47
N SER A 323 -16.91 -5.03 5.75
CA SER A 323 -15.94 -4.94 6.84
C SER A 323 -14.89 -6.05 6.84
N ALA A 324 -15.24 -7.27 6.45
CA ALA A 324 -14.30 -8.38 6.37
C ALA A 324 -13.32 -8.20 5.20
N LEU A 325 -13.82 -7.74 4.05
CA LEU A 325 -13.00 -7.37 2.90
C LEU A 325 -12.00 -6.26 3.26
N MET A 326 -12.49 -5.19 3.91
CA MET A 326 -11.64 -4.05 4.27
C MET A 326 -10.59 -4.41 5.32
N ARG A 327 -10.90 -5.30 6.26
CA ARG A 327 -9.92 -5.83 7.20
C ARG A 327 -8.78 -6.54 6.45
N ALA A 328 -9.10 -7.41 5.51
CA ALA A 328 -8.11 -8.08 4.68
C ALA A 328 -7.31 -7.07 3.83
N TYR A 329 -8.00 -6.09 3.23
CA TYR A 329 -7.35 -5.02 2.47
C TYR A 329 -6.30 -4.28 3.30
N TYR A 330 -6.64 -3.83 4.51
CA TYR A 330 -5.70 -3.10 5.36
C TYR A 330 -4.49 -3.95 5.78
N GLN A 331 -4.68 -5.25 6.02
CA GLN A 331 -3.58 -6.17 6.32
C GLN A 331 -2.60 -6.27 5.14
N HIS A 332 -3.11 -6.50 3.93
CA HIS A 332 -2.28 -6.64 2.74
C HIS A 332 -1.65 -5.32 2.30
N ALA A 333 -2.38 -4.20 2.38
CA ALA A 333 -1.86 -2.87 2.10
C ALA A 333 -0.73 -2.48 3.08
N SER A 334 -0.89 -2.82 4.37
CA SER A 334 0.16 -2.63 5.38
C SER A 334 1.41 -3.48 5.10
N THR A 335 1.23 -4.70 4.57
CA THR A 335 2.35 -5.56 4.14
C THR A 335 3.09 -4.93 2.96
N VAL A 336 2.37 -4.43 1.95
CA VAL A 336 2.98 -3.73 0.80
C VAL A 336 3.72 -2.48 1.25
N HIS A 337 3.11 -1.65 2.10
CA HIS A 337 3.72 -0.43 2.61
C HIS A 337 5.01 -0.72 3.36
N ARG A 338 4.98 -1.63 4.33
CA ARG A 338 6.15 -2.04 5.11
C ARG A 338 7.26 -2.60 4.24
N PHE A 339 6.93 -3.47 3.28
CA PHE A 339 7.90 -4.00 2.32
C PHE A 339 8.53 -2.89 1.48
N ALA A 340 7.72 -1.99 0.94
CA ALA A 340 8.17 -0.88 0.11
C ALA A 340 9.12 0.04 0.89
N GLU A 341 8.73 0.47 2.09
CA GLU A 341 9.58 1.29 2.97
C GLU A 341 10.91 0.59 3.31
N GLY A 342 10.85 -0.70 3.67
CA GLY A 342 12.05 -1.49 3.96
C GLY A 342 12.99 -1.63 2.77
N LEU A 343 12.45 -1.87 1.57
CA LEU A 343 13.26 -1.97 0.35
C LEU A 343 13.83 -0.60 -0.06
N ILE A 344 13.05 0.48 0.04
CA ILE A 344 13.48 1.85 -0.22
C ILE A 344 14.64 2.23 0.71
N ALA A 345 14.52 1.95 2.01
CA ALA A 345 15.60 2.19 2.97
C ALA A 345 16.89 1.48 2.55
N ARG A 346 16.82 0.18 2.20
CA ARG A 346 17.98 -0.61 1.73
C ARG A 346 18.62 -0.05 0.46
N VAL A 347 17.81 0.50 -0.46
CA VAL A 347 18.29 1.10 -1.71
C VAL A 347 19.00 2.42 -1.44
N THR A 348 18.48 3.26 -0.53
CA THR A 348 18.97 4.63 -0.29
C THR A 348 20.14 4.70 0.69
N GLU A 349 20.31 3.72 1.58
CA GLU A 349 21.39 3.67 2.56
C GLU A 349 22.82 3.53 1.97
N ASN A 350 22.96 3.21 0.69
CA ASN A 350 24.25 3.03 0.03
C ASN A 350 24.52 4.12 -1.01
N SER A 351 24.82 5.34 -0.60
CA SER A 351 25.42 6.35 -1.47
C SER A 351 26.92 6.14 -1.67
N PRO A 352 27.49 6.49 -2.85
CA PRO A 352 28.80 6.03 -3.31
C PRO A 352 29.96 6.74 -2.60
N GLY A 353 30.59 6.06 -1.69
CA GLY A 353 31.80 6.50 -0.98
C GLY A 353 32.50 5.40 -0.18
N GLY A 354 31.89 4.25 -0.07
CA GLY A 354 32.38 3.17 0.78
C GLY A 354 32.77 1.91 0.00
N ARG A 355 33.99 1.85 -0.53
CA ARG A 355 34.69 0.60 -0.79
C ARG A 355 34.76 -0.21 0.51
N PHE A 356 34.59 -1.52 0.37
CA PHE A 356 34.63 -2.57 1.39
C PHE A 356 33.30 -2.80 2.12
N PHE A 357 32.94 -4.05 2.15
CA PHE A 357 31.97 -4.66 3.06
C PHE A 357 32.16 -4.13 4.50
N ARG A 358 31.62 -2.95 4.78
CA ARG A 358 31.35 -2.59 6.16
C ARG A 358 30.14 -3.43 6.55
N ARG A 359 30.39 -4.50 7.29
CA ARG A 359 29.36 -5.08 8.17
C ARG A 359 28.75 -3.91 8.89
N THR A 360 27.50 -3.58 8.59
CA THR A 360 26.77 -2.59 9.39
C THR A 360 26.85 -3.06 10.82
N PRO A 361 27.40 -2.27 11.76
CA PRO A 361 27.63 -2.76 13.11
C PRO A 361 26.29 -3.25 13.67
N THR A 362 26.25 -4.54 13.98
CA THR A 362 25.15 -5.12 14.73
C THR A 362 25.29 -4.62 16.16
N ARG A 363 24.31 -3.92 16.68
CA ARG A 363 24.28 -3.45 18.05
C ARG A 363 23.31 -4.29 18.85
N THR A 364 23.80 -5.01 19.85
CA THR A 364 22.94 -5.68 20.83
C THR A 364 22.40 -4.64 21.79
N ILE A 365 21.07 -4.57 21.93
CA ILE A 365 20.39 -3.67 22.89
C ILE A 365 20.26 -4.38 24.23
N ARG A 366 19.82 -5.63 24.19
CA ARG A 366 19.72 -6.55 25.32
C ARG A 366 19.79 -8.00 24.83
N PRO A 367 19.97 -8.99 25.68
CA PRO A 367 20.03 -10.39 25.27
C PRO A 367 18.86 -10.77 24.34
N GLY A 368 19.18 -11.35 23.18
CA GLY A 368 18.21 -11.74 22.17
C GLY A 368 17.68 -10.61 21.25
N VAL A 369 18.00 -9.34 21.52
CA VAL A 369 17.52 -8.18 20.74
C VAL A 369 18.69 -7.44 20.10
N ILE A 370 18.70 -7.41 18.79
CA ILE A 370 19.76 -6.78 17.98
C ILE A 370 19.18 -5.72 17.05
N VAL A 371 19.93 -4.65 16.85
CA VAL A 371 19.64 -3.63 15.82
C VAL A 371 20.68 -3.68 14.74
N GLN A 372 20.23 -3.82 13.52
CA GLN A 372 21.02 -3.76 12.33
C GLN A 372 20.28 -3.00 11.24
N ARG A 373 20.95 -2.09 10.56
CA ARG A 373 20.34 -1.28 9.47
C ARG A 373 19.03 -0.58 9.86
N ASN A 374 19.02 -0.01 11.04
CA ASN A 374 17.84 0.69 11.61
C ASN A 374 16.60 -0.21 11.84
N LEU A 375 16.79 -1.53 11.79
CA LEU A 375 15.76 -2.52 12.07
C LEU A 375 16.13 -3.32 13.30
N LEU A 376 15.14 -3.52 14.19
CA LEU A 376 15.26 -4.37 15.36
C LEU A 376 14.87 -5.80 14.99
N SER A 377 15.76 -6.73 15.25
CA SER A 377 15.59 -8.16 14.99
C SER A 377 15.74 -8.97 16.27
N ILE A 378 15.13 -10.14 16.27
CA ILE A 378 15.19 -11.11 17.38
C ILE A 378 16.09 -12.27 16.94
N ALA A 379 17.06 -12.59 17.78
CA ALA A 379 18.06 -13.59 17.47
C ALA A 379 17.57 -15.04 17.66
N GLU A 380 16.57 -15.25 18.51
CA GLU A 380 16.16 -16.58 18.96
C GLU A 380 14.65 -16.78 18.77
N PRO A 381 14.20 -17.88 18.11
CA PRO A 381 12.77 -18.11 17.82
C PRO A 381 11.88 -18.27 19.06
N ASP A 382 12.44 -18.75 20.18
CA ASP A 382 11.73 -18.96 21.45
C ASP A 382 11.73 -17.74 22.39
N PHE A 383 12.22 -16.61 21.92
CA PHE A 383 12.39 -15.38 22.71
C PHE A 383 11.12 -14.94 23.45
N PHE A 384 9.97 -14.95 22.77
CA PHE A 384 8.69 -14.58 23.38
C PHE A 384 8.12 -15.68 24.28
N LYS A 385 8.39 -16.96 23.97
CA LYS A 385 7.93 -18.08 24.80
C LYS A 385 8.62 -18.13 26.16
N ARG A 386 9.88 -17.67 26.23
CA ARG A 386 10.64 -17.59 27.50
C ARG A 386 10.14 -16.46 28.41
N ASP A 387 9.76 -15.33 27.83
CA ASP A 387 9.18 -14.21 28.58
C ASP A 387 8.21 -13.45 27.66
N PRO A 388 6.89 -13.73 27.77
CA PRO A 388 5.86 -13.09 26.96
C PRO A 388 5.80 -11.56 27.08
N LEU A 389 6.29 -10.98 28.18
CA LEU A 389 6.38 -9.52 28.36
C LEU A 389 7.19 -8.86 27.23
N ASN A 390 8.09 -9.60 26.59
CA ASN A 390 8.87 -9.11 25.45
C ASN A 390 8.01 -8.74 24.25
N LEU A 391 6.79 -9.29 24.11
CA LEU A 391 5.83 -8.87 23.07
C LEU A 391 5.47 -7.39 23.14
N ILE A 392 5.62 -6.78 24.33
CA ILE A 392 5.33 -5.36 24.55
C ILE A 392 6.62 -4.56 24.64
N THR A 393 7.60 -5.04 25.42
CA THR A 393 8.84 -4.28 25.67
C THR A 393 9.67 -4.05 24.42
N ILE A 394 9.56 -4.92 23.41
CA ILE A 394 10.25 -4.75 22.12
C ILE A 394 9.82 -3.45 21.41
N TYR A 395 8.57 -2.99 21.58
CA TYR A 395 8.09 -1.73 21.02
C TYR A 395 8.66 -0.53 21.78
N ALA A 396 8.83 -0.64 23.10
CA ALA A 396 9.54 0.37 23.88
C ALA A 396 11.03 0.44 23.47
N ASP A 397 11.64 -0.71 23.14
CA ASP A 397 13.00 -0.74 22.60
C ASP A 397 13.08 -0.05 21.22
N CYS A 398 12.14 -0.35 20.30
CA CYS A 398 12.04 0.33 19.00
C CYS A 398 11.89 1.85 19.17
N GLN A 399 11.00 2.29 20.05
CA GLN A 399 10.75 3.70 20.36
C GLN A 399 12.02 4.38 20.88
N ALA A 400 12.68 3.80 21.89
CA ALA A 400 13.86 4.35 22.52
C ALA A 400 15.06 4.44 21.56
N GLN A 401 15.21 3.44 20.68
CA GLN A 401 16.30 3.35 19.72
C GLN A 401 16.02 4.07 18.39
N ASN A 402 14.81 4.60 18.20
CA ASN A 402 14.36 5.20 16.95
C ASN A 402 14.49 4.26 15.75
N VAL A 403 14.04 3.01 15.92
CA VAL A 403 14.10 1.95 14.88
C VAL A 403 12.73 1.29 14.74
N SER A 404 12.54 0.51 13.66
CA SER A 404 11.34 -0.29 13.42
C SER A 404 11.65 -1.78 13.57
N LEU A 405 10.63 -2.63 13.73
CA LEU A 405 10.80 -4.08 13.70
C LEU A 405 11.22 -4.55 12.31
N SER A 406 12.12 -5.51 12.25
CA SER A 406 12.36 -6.26 11.00
C SER A 406 11.14 -7.11 10.63
N GLY A 407 10.99 -7.48 9.36
CA GLY A 407 9.90 -8.35 8.93
C GLY A 407 9.85 -9.67 9.72
N SER A 408 11.00 -10.31 9.96
CA SER A 408 11.08 -11.54 10.75
C SER A 408 10.68 -11.34 12.22
N ALA A 409 11.07 -10.21 12.84
CA ALA A 409 10.67 -9.91 14.22
C ALA A 409 9.15 -9.63 14.31
N TYR A 410 8.61 -8.90 13.31
CA TYR A 410 7.18 -8.64 13.23
C TYR A 410 6.37 -9.94 13.08
N GLN A 411 6.80 -10.85 12.20
CA GLN A 411 6.13 -12.14 12.02
C GLN A 411 6.22 -12.97 13.31
N LEU A 412 7.39 -13.02 13.95
CA LEU A 412 7.56 -13.74 15.20
C LEU A 412 6.66 -13.16 16.32
N VAL A 413 6.43 -11.86 16.37
CA VAL A 413 5.44 -11.24 17.27
C VAL A 413 4.05 -11.78 16.98
N ARG A 414 3.61 -11.78 15.71
CA ARG A 414 2.29 -12.26 15.33
C ARG A 414 2.05 -13.73 15.65
N ASP A 415 3.07 -14.55 15.42
CA ASP A 415 3.01 -16.01 15.67
C ASP A 415 2.93 -16.36 17.18
N ASN A 416 3.14 -15.38 18.05
CA ASN A 416 3.13 -15.58 19.51
C ASN A 416 2.10 -14.70 20.24
N LEU A 417 1.13 -14.10 19.53
CA LEU A 417 0.11 -13.23 20.15
C LEU A 417 -0.76 -13.94 21.18
N GLU A 418 -0.97 -15.24 21.03
CA GLU A 418 -1.72 -16.07 21.96
C GLU A 418 -1.11 -16.10 23.38
N LEU A 419 0.19 -15.79 23.52
CA LEU A 419 0.84 -15.68 24.81
C LEU A 419 0.36 -14.48 25.63
N ILE A 420 -0.36 -13.53 25.02
CA ILE A 420 -1.01 -12.42 25.72
C ILE A 420 -2.42 -12.87 26.15
N ASP A 421 -2.47 -13.72 27.14
CA ASP A 421 -3.69 -14.24 27.74
C ASP A 421 -4.24 -13.33 28.86
N ASP A 422 -5.31 -13.78 29.54
CA ASP A 422 -5.95 -13.00 30.60
C ASP A 422 -5.07 -12.78 31.83
N ASP A 423 -4.16 -13.71 32.13
CA ASP A 423 -3.24 -13.59 33.25
C ASP A 423 -2.15 -12.57 32.93
N MET A 424 -1.62 -12.61 31.71
CA MET A 424 -0.64 -11.63 31.25
C MET A 424 -1.25 -10.22 31.19
N ARG A 425 -2.51 -10.05 30.77
CA ARG A 425 -3.20 -8.74 30.75
C ARG A 425 -3.31 -8.08 32.13
N LYS A 426 -3.32 -8.90 33.18
CA LYS A 426 -3.38 -8.45 34.59
C LYS A 426 -2.01 -8.27 35.23
N ASP A 427 -0.93 -8.65 34.52
CA ASP A 427 0.43 -8.51 35.03
C ASP A 427 0.79 -7.00 35.12
N PRO A 428 1.15 -6.48 36.30
CA PRO A 428 1.53 -5.07 36.47
C PRO A 428 2.68 -4.63 35.57
N ARG A 429 3.54 -5.56 35.15
CA ARG A 429 4.64 -5.28 34.22
C ARG A 429 4.15 -4.88 32.81
N VAL A 430 3.02 -5.46 32.38
CA VAL A 430 2.37 -5.10 31.09
C VAL A 430 1.86 -3.66 31.16
N ALA A 431 1.15 -3.33 32.22
CA ALA A 431 0.68 -1.95 32.47
C ALA A 431 1.86 -0.95 32.49
N ALA A 432 2.91 -1.26 33.26
CA ALA A 432 4.11 -0.44 33.34
C ALA A 432 4.79 -0.26 31.97
N ALA A 433 4.86 -1.32 31.15
CA ALA A 433 5.44 -1.25 29.81
C ALA A 433 4.60 -0.37 28.87
N LEU A 434 3.28 -0.49 28.89
CA LEU A 434 2.38 0.36 28.09
C LEU A 434 2.46 1.82 28.55
N MET A 435 2.39 2.10 29.85
CA MET A 435 2.52 3.44 30.38
C MET A 435 3.88 4.07 30.07
N LYS A 436 4.95 3.28 30.06
CA LYS A 436 6.28 3.73 29.60
C LYS A 436 6.26 4.18 28.14
N ILE A 437 5.56 3.45 27.27
CA ILE A 437 5.40 3.83 25.84
C ILE A 437 4.63 5.15 25.73
N LEU A 438 3.50 5.30 26.46
CA LEU A 438 2.69 6.53 26.47
C LEU A 438 3.44 7.73 27.06
N SER A 439 4.33 7.51 28.01
CA SER A 439 5.13 8.55 28.66
C SER A 439 6.37 8.97 27.87
N ALA A 440 6.67 8.30 26.77
CA ALA A 440 7.87 8.60 26.00
C ALA A 440 7.81 10.01 25.38
N PRO A 441 8.95 10.71 25.28
CA PRO A 441 8.99 12.08 24.76
C PRO A 441 8.66 12.19 23.26
N ARG A 442 8.69 11.08 22.53
CA ARG A 442 8.47 11.03 21.07
C ARG A 442 8.05 9.64 20.59
N ARG A 443 7.48 9.57 19.39
CA ARG A 443 7.06 8.34 18.70
C ARG A 443 5.99 7.56 19.46
N VAL A 444 5.14 8.22 20.22
CA VAL A 444 4.03 7.55 20.93
C VAL A 444 3.03 7.01 19.91
N ALA A 445 2.54 7.87 19.03
CA ALA A 445 1.57 7.48 18.00
C ALA A 445 2.12 6.39 17.07
N GLU A 446 3.34 6.56 16.57
CA GLU A 446 3.99 5.57 15.68
C GLU A 446 4.19 4.21 16.36
N THR A 447 4.50 4.21 17.66
CA THR A 447 4.68 2.98 18.43
C THR A 447 3.34 2.27 18.68
N LEU A 448 2.31 3.02 19.06
CA LEU A 448 0.95 2.47 19.22
C LEU A 448 0.41 1.91 17.89
N GLU A 449 0.69 2.58 16.79
CA GLU A 449 0.34 2.13 15.45
C GLU A 449 1.03 0.80 15.10
N ALA A 450 2.34 0.70 15.35
CA ALA A 450 3.08 -0.54 15.14
C ALA A 450 2.55 -1.70 16.02
N MET A 451 2.20 -1.43 17.27
CA MET A 451 1.55 -2.40 18.16
C MET A 451 0.15 -2.79 17.67
N HIS A 452 -0.61 -1.84 17.13
CA HIS A 452 -1.94 -2.09 16.58
C HIS A 452 -1.87 -2.98 15.33
N LEU A 453 -0.99 -2.67 14.40
CA LEU A 453 -0.77 -3.42 13.17
C LEU A 453 -0.33 -4.86 13.40
N SER A 454 0.49 -5.08 14.42
CA SER A 454 0.93 -6.42 14.81
C SER A 454 -0.11 -7.22 15.59
N GLY A 455 -1.16 -6.56 16.09
CA GLY A 455 -2.20 -7.16 16.94
C GLY A 455 -1.91 -7.08 18.44
N VAL A 456 -0.73 -6.65 18.84
CA VAL A 456 -0.31 -6.58 20.26
C VAL A 456 -1.19 -5.62 21.06
N LEU A 457 -1.52 -4.43 20.50
CA LEU A 457 -2.37 -3.46 21.19
C LEU A 457 -3.77 -4.02 21.47
N GLY A 458 -4.38 -4.68 20.48
CA GLY A 458 -5.66 -5.35 20.64
C GLY A 458 -5.61 -6.58 21.55
N ALA A 459 -4.48 -7.27 21.63
CA ALA A 459 -4.30 -8.37 22.56
C ALA A 459 -4.20 -7.89 24.02
N ILE A 460 -3.56 -6.73 24.28
CA ILE A 460 -3.46 -6.09 25.61
C ILE A 460 -4.80 -5.46 26.04
N ILE A 461 -5.44 -4.78 25.11
CA ILE A 461 -6.73 -4.08 25.29
C ILE A 461 -7.74 -4.67 24.31
N PRO A 462 -8.35 -5.84 24.63
CA PRO A 462 -9.31 -6.50 23.73
C PRO A 462 -10.47 -5.60 23.33
N GLU A 463 -10.88 -4.70 24.24
CA GLU A 463 -11.94 -3.74 24.01
C GLU A 463 -11.58 -2.79 22.85
N PHE A 464 -10.32 -2.36 22.74
CA PHE A 464 -9.81 -1.60 21.61
C PHE A 464 -9.62 -2.51 20.37
N GLY A 465 -9.17 -3.75 20.58
CA GLY A 465 -9.07 -4.75 19.50
C GLY A 465 -10.37 -5.00 18.76
N ASN A 466 -11.51 -4.92 19.44
CA ASN A 466 -12.84 -5.06 18.84
C ASN A 466 -13.23 -3.90 17.90
N LEU A 467 -12.50 -2.79 17.95
CA LEU A 467 -12.67 -1.65 17.03
C LEU A 467 -11.90 -1.82 15.73
N TYR A 468 -11.03 -2.84 15.62
CA TYR A 468 -10.15 -3.03 14.47
C TYR A 468 -10.92 -3.05 13.15
N ALA A 469 -10.54 -2.16 12.24
CA ALA A 469 -11.16 -1.97 10.94
C ALA A 469 -12.69 -1.71 10.99
N ARG A 470 -13.21 -1.17 12.12
CA ARG A 470 -14.63 -0.87 12.25
C ARG A 470 -14.96 0.41 11.51
N VAL A 471 -15.80 0.27 10.50
CA VAL A 471 -16.35 1.37 9.73
C VAL A 471 -17.63 1.86 10.41
N LEU A 472 -17.74 3.16 10.65
CA LEU A 472 -19.01 3.82 10.95
C LEU A 472 -19.46 4.53 9.68
N HIS A 473 -20.64 4.19 9.19
CA HIS A 473 -21.29 4.89 8.07
C HIS A 473 -21.80 6.26 8.55
N ASP A 474 -20.86 7.17 8.80
CA ASP A 474 -21.15 8.54 9.21
C ASP A 474 -20.45 9.51 8.25
N LEU A 475 -21.15 10.58 7.86
CA LEU A 475 -20.68 11.58 6.89
C LEU A 475 -19.44 12.37 7.33
N TYR A 476 -19.00 12.21 8.58
CA TYR A 476 -17.92 12.99 9.18
C TYR A 476 -16.61 12.21 9.39
N HIS A 477 -16.60 10.88 9.22
CA HIS A 477 -15.40 10.08 9.49
C HIS A 477 -14.70 9.68 8.18
N ILE A 478 -13.42 10.00 8.08
CA ILE A 478 -12.54 9.64 6.95
C ILE A 478 -11.80 8.32 7.26
N TYR A 479 -11.68 7.96 8.54
CA TYR A 479 -10.93 6.81 9.06
C TYR A 479 -11.83 5.81 9.77
N THR A 480 -11.36 4.56 9.90
CA THR A 480 -11.93 3.57 10.83
C THR A 480 -11.80 4.06 12.28
N VAL A 481 -12.66 3.57 13.19
CA VAL A 481 -12.71 4.04 14.60
C VAL A 481 -11.36 3.88 15.30
N ASP A 482 -10.74 2.71 15.14
CA ASP A 482 -9.41 2.43 15.68
C ASP A 482 -8.34 3.38 15.11
N ARG A 483 -8.39 3.64 13.82
CA ARG A 483 -7.45 4.56 13.17
C ARG A 483 -7.68 6.00 13.60
N HIS A 484 -8.93 6.43 13.73
CA HIS A 484 -9.27 7.75 14.25
C HIS A 484 -8.61 8.00 15.61
N SER A 485 -8.71 7.04 16.53
CA SER A 485 -8.07 7.13 17.86
C SER A 485 -6.55 7.27 17.78
N LEU A 486 -5.88 6.53 16.88
CA LEU A 486 -4.42 6.62 16.70
C LEU A 486 -3.99 7.94 16.05
N VAL A 487 -4.79 8.46 15.11
CA VAL A 487 -4.57 9.79 14.49
C VAL A 487 -4.71 10.88 15.54
N ALA A 488 -5.72 10.81 16.41
CA ALA A 488 -5.90 11.75 17.50
C ALA A 488 -4.67 11.81 18.43
N VAL A 489 -4.10 10.66 18.80
CA VAL A 489 -2.84 10.59 19.56
C VAL A 489 -1.70 11.27 18.78
N ARG A 490 -1.62 11.07 17.48
CA ARG A 490 -0.60 11.68 16.61
C ARG A 490 -0.71 13.20 16.59
N GLU A 491 -1.92 13.74 16.49
CA GLU A 491 -2.12 15.20 16.46
C GLU A 491 -1.67 15.88 17.76
N VAL A 492 -1.97 15.29 18.92
CA VAL A 492 -1.47 15.81 20.20
C VAL A 492 0.05 15.65 20.33
N GLU A 493 0.64 14.57 19.79
CA GLU A 493 2.10 14.42 19.75
C GLU A 493 2.75 15.48 18.85
N ARG A 494 2.16 15.82 17.71
CA ARG A 494 2.62 16.92 16.83
C ARG A 494 2.51 18.28 17.50
N LEU A 495 1.43 18.49 18.25
CA LEU A 495 1.24 19.69 19.06
C LEU A 495 2.37 19.83 20.11
N ARG A 496 2.69 18.73 20.82
CA ARG A 496 3.81 18.67 21.78
C ARG A 496 5.16 19.00 21.13
N LYS A 497 5.38 18.57 19.89
CA LYS A 497 6.58 18.91 19.09
C LYS A 497 6.62 20.39 18.68
N GLY A 498 5.50 21.12 18.78
CA GLY A 498 5.38 22.53 18.42
C GLY A 498 5.20 22.77 16.92
N GLU A 499 4.77 21.77 16.17
CA GLU A 499 4.53 21.87 14.72
C GLU A 499 3.44 22.91 14.40
N PHE A 500 2.51 23.12 15.32
CA PHE A 500 1.38 24.06 15.17
C PHE A 500 1.53 25.36 15.95
N LYS A 501 2.75 25.70 16.41
CA LYS A 501 2.98 26.90 17.23
C LYS A 501 2.49 28.19 16.57
N GLY A 502 2.53 28.27 15.23
CA GLY A 502 2.08 29.44 14.48
C GLY A 502 0.56 29.54 14.33
N SER A 503 -0.15 28.44 14.26
CA SER A 503 -1.61 28.38 14.06
C SER A 503 -2.40 28.23 15.36
N THR A 504 -1.87 27.48 16.33
CA THR A 504 -2.52 27.20 17.62
C THR A 504 -1.56 27.43 18.81
N PRO A 505 -1.14 28.68 19.08
CA PRO A 505 -0.15 28.97 20.11
C PRO A 505 -0.59 28.57 21.51
N LEU A 506 -1.85 28.82 21.89
CA LEU A 506 -2.41 28.46 23.20
C LEU A 506 -2.39 26.94 23.44
N LEU A 507 -2.83 26.13 22.47
CA LEU A 507 -2.78 24.68 22.60
C LEU A 507 -1.35 24.16 22.72
N THR A 508 -0.41 24.76 21.98
CA THR A 508 1.02 24.42 22.07
C THR A 508 1.59 24.74 23.47
N GLU A 509 1.11 25.79 24.13
CA GLU A 509 1.49 26.12 25.48
C GLU A 509 0.87 25.14 26.49
N VAL A 510 -0.44 24.90 26.40
CA VAL A 510 -1.17 23.96 27.26
C VAL A 510 -0.54 22.57 27.24
N VAL A 511 -0.23 22.01 26.04
CA VAL A 511 0.36 20.66 25.94
C VAL A 511 1.75 20.55 26.56
N ARG A 512 2.50 21.66 26.63
CA ARG A 512 3.84 21.69 27.23
C ARG A 512 3.80 21.77 28.75
N GLU A 513 2.78 22.42 29.27
CA GLU A 513 2.59 22.61 30.73
C GLU A 513 1.84 21.44 31.38
N PHE A 514 1.27 20.55 30.60
CA PHE A 514 0.40 19.49 31.14
C PHE A 514 1.20 18.22 31.45
N ASP A 515 1.41 17.95 32.75
CA ASP A 515 2.23 16.84 33.22
C ASP A 515 1.60 15.44 32.98
N GLN A 516 0.26 15.35 32.98
CA GLN A 516 -0.47 14.08 32.85
C GLN A 516 -0.79 13.71 31.37
N LEU A 517 0.04 14.14 30.43
CA LEU A 517 -0.15 13.87 29.00
C LEU A 517 -0.30 12.37 28.64
N PRO A 518 0.38 11.42 29.31
CA PRO A 518 0.14 9.98 29.09
C PRO A 518 -1.31 9.55 29.31
N LEU A 519 -2.03 10.17 30.26
CA LEU A 519 -3.46 9.89 30.49
C LEU A 519 -4.34 10.47 29.38
N VAL A 520 -3.95 11.60 28.79
CA VAL A 520 -4.64 12.15 27.61
C VAL A 520 -4.44 11.22 26.41
N PHE A 521 -3.24 10.69 26.19
CA PHE A 521 -3.01 9.69 25.14
C PHE A 521 -3.83 8.42 25.36
N LEU A 522 -3.94 7.95 26.60
CA LEU A 522 -4.81 6.81 26.93
C LEU A 522 -6.29 7.13 26.68
N ALA A 523 -6.74 8.32 27.12
CA ALA A 523 -8.11 8.77 26.87
C ALA A 523 -8.42 8.88 25.37
N LEU A 524 -7.49 9.44 24.56
CA LEU A 524 -7.62 9.49 23.10
C LEU A 524 -7.68 8.10 22.47
N LEU A 525 -6.94 7.14 22.98
CA LEU A 525 -7.01 5.76 22.50
C LEU A 525 -8.38 5.13 22.79
N LEU A 526 -8.99 5.47 23.94
CA LEU A 526 -10.20 4.83 24.44
C LEU A 526 -11.50 5.64 24.21
N HIS A 527 -11.45 6.90 23.70
CA HIS A 527 -12.61 7.80 23.70
C HIS A 527 -13.83 7.24 22.93
N ASP A 528 -13.57 6.42 21.94
CA ASP A 528 -14.58 5.79 21.09
C ASP A 528 -14.80 4.28 21.37
N ILE A 529 -14.25 3.76 22.46
CA ILE A 529 -14.28 2.32 22.79
C ILE A 529 -15.69 1.74 22.96
N GLY A 530 -16.65 2.58 23.26
CA GLY A 530 -18.07 2.20 23.37
C GLY A 530 -18.82 2.13 22.04
N LYS A 531 -18.26 2.62 20.94
CA LYS A 531 -18.92 2.63 19.64
C LYS A 531 -19.19 1.22 19.13
N GLY A 532 -20.38 1.03 18.55
CA GLY A 532 -20.82 -0.24 17.96
C GLY A 532 -21.66 -1.15 18.84
N HIS A 533 -22.13 -0.66 19.98
CA HIS A 533 -22.97 -1.41 20.91
C HIS A 533 -24.34 -0.75 21.21
N GLY A 534 -24.88 0.10 20.30
CA GLY A 534 -26.17 0.76 20.46
C GLY A 534 -26.11 2.20 20.93
N HIS A 535 -27.26 2.75 21.38
CA HIS A 535 -27.43 4.19 21.59
C HIS A 535 -26.69 4.82 22.78
N ASP A 536 -26.26 4.05 23.78
CA ASP A 536 -25.59 4.57 25.01
C ASP A 536 -24.06 4.42 24.97
N HIS A 537 -23.45 4.69 23.80
CA HIS A 537 -22.01 4.46 23.61
C HIS A 537 -21.09 5.28 24.52
N HIS A 538 -21.50 6.47 24.99
CA HIS A 538 -20.72 7.31 25.90
C HIS A 538 -20.61 6.70 27.31
N GLU A 539 -21.74 6.29 27.90
CA GLU A 539 -21.74 5.68 29.23
C GLU A 539 -21.06 4.31 29.21
N ARG A 540 -21.30 3.54 28.17
CA ARG A 540 -20.62 2.26 27.97
C ARG A 540 -19.11 2.45 27.76
N GLY A 541 -18.70 3.45 26.97
CA GLY A 541 -17.30 3.82 26.78
C GLY A 541 -16.65 4.19 28.11
N ALA A 542 -17.32 4.97 28.95
CA ALA A 542 -16.86 5.34 30.28
C ALA A 542 -16.69 4.11 31.20
N SER A 543 -17.65 3.17 31.19
CA SER A 543 -17.57 1.93 31.98
C SER A 543 -16.39 1.06 31.53
N LEU A 544 -16.27 0.78 30.23
CA LEU A 544 -15.14 0.00 29.67
C LEU A 544 -13.80 0.69 29.97
N THR A 545 -13.75 2.01 29.88
CA THR A 545 -12.54 2.78 30.20
C THR A 545 -12.14 2.63 31.66
N ALA A 546 -13.10 2.60 32.60
CA ALA A 546 -12.82 2.35 34.00
C ALA A 546 -12.23 0.96 34.22
N GLU A 547 -12.79 -0.07 33.59
CA GLU A 547 -12.30 -1.45 33.66
C GLU A 547 -10.88 -1.58 33.10
N VAL A 548 -10.63 -1.00 31.90
CA VAL A 548 -9.31 -0.99 31.27
C VAL A 548 -8.30 -0.24 32.15
N SER A 549 -8.65 0.95 32.65
CA SER A 549 -7.76 1.77 33.50
C SER A 549 -7.42 1.07 34.81
N GLN A 550 -8.38 0.40 35.42
CA GLN A 550 -8.16 -0.40 36.64
C GLN A 550 -7.22 -1.59 36.36
N ARG A 551 -7.42 -2.30 35.23
CA ARG A 551 -6.54 -3.40 34.78
C ARG A 551 -5.12 -2.90 34.49
N LEU A 552 -4.97 -1.66 34.01
CA LEU A 552 -3.67 -1.01 33.79
C LEU A 552 -3.05 -0.45 35.09
N GLY A 553 -3.68 -0.66 36.26
CA GLY A 553 -3.13 -0.29 37.56
C GLY A 553 -3.10 1.22 37.83
N LEU A 554 -3.94 2.02 37.15
CA LEU A 554 -4.07 3.44 37.44
C LEU A 554 -4.68 3.64 38.83
N ASN A 555 -4.29 4.72 39.52
CA ASN A 555 -4.92 5.11 40.77
C ASN A 555 -6.29 5.74 40.55
N SER A 556 -7.05 5.98 41.63
CA SER A 556 -8.43 6.49 41.53
C SER A 556 -8.53 7.85 40.86
N GLU A 557 -7.58 8.77 41.08
CA GLU A 557 -7.58 10.11 40.48
C GLU A 557 -7.27 10.03 38.97
N GLU A 558 -6.35 9.16 38.57
CA GLU A 558 -6.02 8.89 37.18
C GLU A 558 -7.20 8.25 36.45
N ILE A 559 -7.87 7.27 37.06
CA ILE A 559 -9.07 6.63 36.50
C ILE A 559 -10.17 7.67 36.31
N ASP A 560 -10.44 8.49 37.33
CA ASP A 560 -11.44 9.55 37.28
C ASP A 560 -11.17 10.55 36.15
N LEU A 561 -9.92 10.91 35.90
CA LEU A 561 -9.55 11.80 34.79
C LEU A 561 -9.81 11.14 33.44
N VAL A 562 -9.31 9.91 33.22
CA VAL A 562 -9.48 9.22 31.93
C VAL A 562 -10.95 8.95 31.61
N VAL A 563 -11.73 8.49 32.61
CA VAL A 563 -13.18 8.25 32.47
C VAL A 563 -13.93 9.56 32.21
N PHE A 564 -13.59 10.65 32.91
CA PHE A 564 -14.16 11.98 32.67
C PHE A 564 -13.92 12.42 31.20
N LEU A 565 -12.70 12.25 30.70
CA LEU A 565 -12.33 12.63 29.33
C LEU A 565 -13.12 11.83 28.30
N VAL A 566 -13.21 10.50 28.45
CA VAL A 566 -13.96 9.62 27.53
C VAL A 566 -15.45 9.92 27.56
N ARG A 567 -16.05 10.12 28.76
CA ARG A 567 -17.48 10.44 28.88
C ARG A 567 -17.82 11.77 28.21
N ASN A 568 -16.96 12.77 28.33
CA ASN A 568 -17.24 14.15 27.91
C ASN A 568 -16.51 14.59 26.65
N HIS A 569 -15.97 13.66 25.85
CA HIS A 569 -15.09 14.00 24.72
C HIS A 569 -15.79 14.88 23.65
N LEU A 570 -17.11 14.84 23.50
CA LEU A 570 -17.87 15.69 22.60
C LEU A 570 -18.39 16.99 23.23
N MET A 571 -18.35 17.12 24.57
CA MET A 571 -19.00 18.22 25.29
C MET A 571 -18.51 19.59 24.83
N MET A 572 -17.19 19.80 24.78
CA MET A 572 -16.62 21.08 24.40
C MET A 572 -16.92 21.43 22.93
N SER A 573 -16.83 20.45 22.02
CA SER A 573 -17.20 20.63 20.61
C SER A 573 -18.69 20.95 20.43
N GLN A 574 -19.57 20.30 21.18
CA GLN A 574 -21.01 20.55 21.11
C GLN A 574 -21.37 21.95 21.62
N ILE A 575 -20.77 22.40 22.73
CA ILE A 575 -20.98 23.75 23.27
C ILE A 575 -20.44 24.79 22.29
N ALA A 576 -19.26 24.58 21.72
CA ALA A 576 -18.66 25.52 20.76
C ALA A 576 -19.47 25.66 19.46
N GLN A 577 -20.18 24.60 19.02
CA GLN A 577 -20.95 24.61 17.78
C GLN A 577 -22.42 25.00 17.97
N LYS A 578 -23.04 24.69 19.10
CA LYS A 578 -24.49 24.81 19.31
C LYS A 578 -24.85 25.62 20.53
N GLY A 579 -23.92 25.87 21.44
CA GLY A 579 -24.13 26.62 22.68
C GLY A 579 -24.05 28.13 22.46
N ASP A 580 -24.81 28.87 23.28
CA ASP A 580 -24.63 30.30 23.41
C ASP A 580 -23.54 30.57 24.45
N LEU A 581 -22.37 31.01 23.98
CA LEU A 581 -21.22 31.30 24.84
C LEU A 581 -21.38 32.59 25.67
N ASP A 582 -22.35 33.43 25.31
CA ASP A 582 -22.70 34.66 26.09
C ASP A 582 -23.74 34.34 27.17
N ASP A 583 -24.35 33.15 27.18
CA ASP A 583 -25.24 32.71 28.25
C ASP A 583 -24.46 32.22 29.46
N HIS A 584 -24.55 32.97 30.56
CA HIS A 584 -23.91 32.64 31.84
C HIS A 584 -24.27 31.24 32.35
N THR A 585 -25.51 30.77 32.10
CA THR A 585 -25.97 29.45 32.56
C THR A 585 -25.19 28.34 31.88
N THR A 586 -25.00 28.46 30.59
CA THR A 586 -24.20 27.50 29.78
C THR A 586 -22.75 27.44 30.27
N VAL A 587 -22.13 28.60 30.54
CA VAL A 587 -20.76 28.67 31.02
C VAL A 587 -20.61 28.11 32.45
N GLU A 588 -21.57 28.39 33.35
CA GLU A 588 -21.56 27.87 34.72
C GLU A 588 -21.75 26.36 34.79
N GLU A 589 -22.65 25.79 33.96
CA GLU A 589 -22.88 24.36 33.88
C GLU A 589 -21.65 23.63 33.32
N PHE A 590 -21.01 24.19 32.30
CA PHE A 590 -19.74 23.70 31.78
C PHE A 590 -18.65 23.71 32.83
N ALA A 591 -18.43 24.83 33.51
CA ALA A 591 -17.42 24.99 34.57
C ALA A 591 -17.65 24.01 35.73
N ARG A 592 -18.92 23.81 36.13
CA ARG A 592 -19.31 22.86 37.18
C ARG A 592 -19.01 21.41 36.75
N THR A 593 -19.30 21.06 35.52
CA THR A 593 -19.06 19.71 34.99
C THR A 593 -17.55 19.42 34.86
N VAL A 594 -16.77 20.38 34.41
CA VAL A 594 -15.30 20.24 34.28
C VAL A 594 -14.63 20.20 35.66
N GLY A 595 -15.01 21.08 36.57
CA GLY A 595 -14.64 21.06 37.97
C GLY A 595 -13.21 21.53 38.31
N SER A 596 -12.22 21.38 37.38
CA SER A 596 -10.83 21.83 37.62
C SER A 596 -10.15 22.30 36.34
N ILE A 597 -9.09 23.14 36.53
CA ILE A 597 -8.28 23.64 35.41
C ILE A 597 -7.55 22.49 34.69
N ASP A 598 -7.07 21.50 35.42
CA ASP A 598 -6.36 20.36 34.83
C ASP A 598 -7.30 19.50 33.93
N ARG A 599 -8.55 19.26 34.40
CA ARG A 599 -9.57 18.61 33.55
C ARG A 599 -9.92 19.47 32.35
N LEU A 600 -9.98 20.79 32.47
CA LEU A 600 -10.21 21.69 31.34
C LEU A 600 -9.07 21.62 30.32
N LYS A 601 -7.81 21.69 30.78
CA LYS A 601 -6.64 21.56 29.90
C LYS A 601 -6.65 20.20 29.15
N ALA A 602 -6.89 19.11 29.87
CA ALA A 602 -6.95 17.77 29.31
C ALA A 602 -8.09 17.62 28.28
N LEU A 603 -9.29 18.12 28.59
CA LEU A 603 -10.44 18.09 27.69
C LEU A 603 -10.21 18.96 26.45
N TYR A 604 -9.54 20.11 26.59
CA TYR A 604 -9.18 20.99 25.48
C TYR A 604 -8.20 20.31 24.52
N LEU A 605 -7.18 19.60 25.03
CA LEU A 605 -6.25 18.81 24.23
C LEU A 605 -6.96 17.66 23.50
N LEU A 606 -7.86 16.96 24.19
CA LEU A 606 -8.63 15.86 23.62
C LEU A 606 -9.61 16.34 22.54
N THR A 607 -10.28 17.48 22.75
CA THR A 607 -11.24 18.04 21.78
C THR A 607 -10.56 18.54 20.50
N TYR A 608 -9.31 19.01 20.61
CA TYR A 608 -8.52 19.44 19.46
C TYR A 608 -8.11 18.27 18.55
N ALA A 609 -7.83 17.11 19.11
CA ALA A 609 -7.30 15.94 18.41
C ALA A 609 -8.35 15.28 17.50
#